data_a349565c07fe48a966357db7c9ff563a
#
_entry.id   a349565c07fe48a966357db7c9ff563a
#
_cell.length_a   1.000
_cell.length_b   1.000
_cell.length_c   1.000
_cell.angle_alpha   90.00
_cell.angle_beta   90.00
_cell.angle_gamma   90.00
#
_symmetry.space_group_name_H-M   'P 1'
#
loop_
_entity.id
_entity.type
_entity.pdbx_description
1 polymer ?
#
loop_
_entity_poly.entity_id
_entity_poly.type
_entity_poly.pdbx_seq_one_letter_code
_entity_poly.pdbx_strand_id
1 'polypeptide(L)'
;ATGPLGVVLGYDLFAHMLNTNEDMMKMARMVAYSEGLPVVADPGILSPQAFVDELFNDRFPNEYLGDTNLRLAVDVSQMVGIRFGETVKAYVKRFGNASKLTAIPLGIAGWLRYMLAVDDAGNKYELAPDPMNEELQEQLKDIVIGKPETFKNQLKPILSNERLFFTDLYKAGVGEKIENMFREMIAGPGA
;
A
#
# COMPACT_ATOMS: atom_id res chain seq x y z
N ALA A 1 -0.64 -4.34 -0.58
CA ALA A 1 -0.78 -3.09 0.17
C ALA A 1 -2.11 -2.93 0.91
N THR A 2 -3.19 -3.57 0.46
CA THR A 2 -4.46 -3.58 1.19
C THR A 2 -4.39 -4.38 2.50
N GLY A 3 -3.58 -5.44 2.57
CA GLY A 3 -3.37 -6.24 3.79
C GLY A 3 -2.88 -5.40 4.99
N PRO A 4 -1.76 -4.67 4.87
CA PRO A 4 -1.30 -3.76 5.92
C PRO A 4 -2.37 -2.76 6.40
N LEU A 5 -3.10 -2.14 5.47
CA LEU A 5 -4.22 -1.25 5.83
C LEU A 5 -5.35 -2.00 6.54
N GLY A 6 -5.65 -3.24 6.13
CA GLY A 6 -6.65 -4.06 6.79
C GLY A 6 -6.30 -4.34 8.25
N VAL A 7 -5.02 -4.57 8.56
CA VAL A 7 -4.55 -4.73 9.96
C VAL A 7 -4.75 -3.43 10.75
N VAL A 8 -4.35 -2.28 10.20
CA VAL A 8 -4.53 -0.96 10.85
C VAL A 8 -5.99 -0.67 11.16
N LEU A 9 -6.89 -1.03 10.24
CA LEU A 9 -8.33 -0.85 10.36
C LEU A 9 -9.03 -1.93 11.22
N GLY A 10 -8.28 -2.90 11.77
CA GLY A 10 -8.81 -3.94 12.65
C GLY A 10 -9.54 -5.09 11.95
N TYR A 11 -9.36 -5.26 10.65
CA TYR A 11 -9.92 -6.39 9.92
C TYR A 11 -8.97 -7.60 9.96
N ASP A 12 -9.47 -8.75 10.40
CA ASP A 12 -8.71 -10.00 10.35
C ASP A 12 -8.70 -10.58 8.93
N LEU A 13 -9.88 -10.88 8.37
CA LEU A 13 -10.00 -11.48 7.04
C LEU A 13 -10.03 -10.44 5.93
N PHE A 14 -9.21 -10.68 4.89
CA PHE A 14 -9.14 -9.82 3.71
C PHE A 14 -10.46 -9.76 2.93
N ALA A 15 -11.08 -10.92 2.70
CA ALA A 15 -12.37 -10.97 1.99
C ALA A 15 -13.47 -10.26 2.76
N HIS A 16 -13.53 -10.44 4.09
CA HIS A 16 -14.50 -9.75 4.94
C HIS A 16 -14.33 -8.22 4.88
N MET A 17 -13.07 -7.74 4.92
CA MET A 17 -12.77 -6.32 4.74
C MET A 17 -13.31 -5.78 3.42
N LEU A 18 -13.05 -6.48 2.31
CA LEU A 18 -13.51 -6.02 0.99
C LEU A 18 -15.04 -6.10 0.85
N ASN A 19 -15.70 -7.08 1.49
CA ASN A 19 -17.15 -7.25 1.42
C ASN A 19 -17.92 -6.22 2.26
N THR A 20 -17.29 -5.67 3.32
CA THR A 20 -17.96 -4.80 4.29
C THR A 20 -17.46 -3.36 4.29
N ASN A 21 -16.31 -3.08 3.67
CA ASN A 21 -15.74 -1.75 3.57
C ASN A 21 -15.66 -1.31 2.10
N GLU A 22 -16.61 -0.47 1.70
CA GLU A 22 -16.73 0.02 0.32
C GLU A 22 -15.50 0.80 -0.14
N ASP A 23 -14.85 1.56 0.74
CA ASP A 23 -13.67 2.36 0.40
C ASP A 23 -12.45 1.48 0.16
N MET A 24 -12.28 0.42 0.96
CA MET A 24 -11.22 -0.57 0.73
C MET A 24 -11.44 -1.35 -0.57
N MET A 25 -12.67 -1.72 -0.88
CA MET A 25 -13.01 -2.33 -2.17
C MET A 25 -12.73 -1.37 -3.32
N LYS A 26 -13.14 -0.11 -3.20
CA LYS A 26 -12.89 0.93 -4.20
C LYS A 26 -11.39 1.16 -4.41
N MET A 27 -10.62 1.26 -3.33
CA MET A 27 -9.16 1.38 -3.41
C MET A 27 -8.54 0.19 -4.15
N ALA A 28 -8.91 -1.05 -3.78
CA ALA A 28 -8.40 -2.26 -4.44
C ALA A 28 -8.72 -2.26 -5.94
N ARG A 29 -9.95 -1.90 -6.32
CA ARG A 29 -10.36 -1.76 -7.72
C ARG A 29 -9.57 -0.65 -8.45
N MET A 30 -9.34 0.49 -7.81
CA MET A 30 -8.53 1.56 -8.40
C MET A 30 -7.10 1.11 -8.69
N VAL A 31 -6.45 0.42 -7.74
CA VAL A 31 -5.11 -0.14 -7.95
C VAL A 31 -5.08 -1.06 -9.16
N ALA A 32 -6.05 -1.95 -9.29
CA ALA A 32 -6.04 -2.95 -10.37
C ALA A 32 -6.49 -2.36 -11.73
N TYR A 33 -7.71 -1.78 -11.78
CA TYR A 33 -8.33 -1.35 -13.04
C TYR A 33 -7.80 0.00 -13.54
N SER A 34 -7.69 0.98 -12.64
CA SER A 34 -7.37 2.35 -13.06
C SER A 34 -5.86 2.60 -13.15
N GLU A 35 -5.07 1.93 -12.31
CA GLU A 35 -3.64 2.17 -12.22
C GLU A 35 -2.78 1.01 -12.74
N GLY A 36 -3.18 -0.24 -12.56
CA GLY A 36 -2.45 -1.40 -13.03
C GLY A 36 -2.69 -1.71 -14.51
N LEU A 37 -3.95 -1.95 -14.89
CA LEU A 37 -4.29 -2.36 -16.27
C LEU A 37 -3.75 -1.43 -17.37
N PRO A 38 -3.73 -0.08 -17.21
CA PRO A 38 -3.22 0.79 -18.27
C PRO A 38 -1.77 0.54 -18.68
N VAL A 39 -0.96 -0.06 -17.81
CA VAL A 39 0.50 -0.23 -18.01
C VAL A 39 0.96 -1.68 -17.93
N VAL A 40 0.07 -2.62 -17.60
CA VAL A 40 0.43 -4.05 -17.57
C VAL A 40 0.67 -4.57 -18.98
N ALA A 41 1.67 -5.45 -19.12
CA ALA A 41 1.90 -6.16 -20.37
C ALA A 41 0.87 -7.29 -20.54
N ASP A 42 0.32 -7.42 -21.74
CA ASP A 42 -0.55 -8.57 -22.08
C ASP A 42 0.34 -9.81 -22.26
N PRO A 43 0.15 -10.88 -21.45
CA PRO A 43 0.92 -12.12 -21.59
C PRO A 43 0.47 -12.99 -22.77
N GLY A 44 -0.62 -12.63 -23.46
CA GLY A 44 -1.14 -13.33 -24.62
C GLY A 44 -1.86 -14.66 -24.36
N ILE A 45 -1.97 -15.08 -23.09
CA ILE A 45 -2.64 -16.33 -22.69
C ILE A 45 -4.04 -16.05 -22.12
N LEU A 46 -4.11 -15.13 -21.18
CA LEU A 46 -5.33 -14.63 -20.56
C LEU A 46 -5.25 -13.11 -20.56
N SER A 47 -6.32 -12.43 -21.00
CA SER A 47 -6.29 -10.98 -21.00
C SER A 47 -6.15 -10.46 -19.56
N PRO A 48 -5.31 -9.43 -19.32
CA PRO A 48 -5.18 -8.83 -18.00
C PRO A 48 -6.52 -8.37 -17.40
N GLN A 49 -7.43 -7.86 -18.24
CA GLN A 49 -8.77 -7.48 -17.82
C GLN A 49 -9.56 -8.68 -17.28
N ALA A 50 -9.62 -9.80 -18.04
CA ALA A 50 -10.34 -10.99 -17.61
C ALA A 50 -9.78 -11.58 -16.32
N PHE A 51 -8.45 -11.55 -16.15
CA PHE A 51 -7.81 -11.99 -14.91
C PHE A 51 -8.22 -11.12 -13.70
N VAL A 52 -8.24 -9.80 -13.88
CA VAL A 52 -8.65 -8.89 -12.80
C VAL A 52 -10.13 -9.05 -12.48
N ASP A 53 -10.98 -9.24 -13.51
CA ASP A 53 -12.41 -9.49 -13.32
C ASP A 53 -12.66 -10.77 -12.49
N GLU A 54 -11.95 -11.86 -12.77
CA GLU A 54 -12.02 -13.10 -12.00
C GLU A 54 -11.58 -12.87 -10.54
N LEU A 55 -10.49 -12.13 -10.31
CA LEU A 55 -10.03 -11.82 -8.95
C LEU A 55 -11.11 -11.11 -8.13
N PHE A 56 -11.78 -10.11 -8.70
CA PHE A 56 -12.77 -9.30 -7.96
C PHE A 56 -14.16 -9.92 -7.89
N ASN A 57 -14.53 -10.78 -8.82
CA ASN A 57 -15.84 -11.42 -8.83
C ASN A 57 -15.87 -12.71 -8.03
N ASP A 58 -14.77 -13.48 -8.03
CA ASP A 58 -14.76 -14.84 -7.51
C ASP A 58 -13.79 -15.01 -6.32
N ARG A 59 -12.55 -14.53 -6.44
CA ARG A 59 -11.50 -14.84 -5.48
C ARG A 59 -11.51 -13.92 -4.27
N PHE A 60 -11.49 -12.62 -4.47
CA PHE A 60 -11.35 -11.66 -3.38
C PHE A 60 -12.55 -11.61 -2.43
N PRO A 61 -13.81 -11.74 -2.89
CA PRO A 61 -14.96 -11.79 -1.98
C PRO A 61 -15.14 -13.13 -1.27
N ASN A 62 -14.36 -14.15 -1.62
CA ASN A 62 -14.53 -15.51 -1.09
C ASN A 62 -13.88 -15.66 0.30
N GLU A 63 -14.68 -15.56 1.35
CA GLU A 63 -14.25 -15.69 2.76
C GLU A 63 -13.76 -17.10 3.11
N TYR A 64 -14.18 -18.15 2.36
CA TYR A 64 -13.73 -19.52 2.58
C TYR A 64 -12.22 -19.73 2.28
N LEU A 65 -11.57 -18.80 1.57
CA LEU A 65 -10.13 -18.85 1.35
C LEU A 65 -9.33 -18.58 2.63
N GLY A 66 -9.94 -17.91 3.62
CA GLY A 66 -9.33 -17.69 4.93
C GLY A 66 -8.06 -16.82 4.92
N ASP A 67 -7.86 -16.01 3.87
CA ASP A 67 -6.72 -15.10 3.80
C ASP A 67 -6.83 -13.99 4.84
N THR A 68 -5.89 -13.95 5.80
CA THR A 68 -5.85 -12.86 6.79
C THR A 68 -5.04 -11.67 6.26
N ASN A 69 -5.42 -10.46 6.69
CA ASN A 69 -4.70 -9.24 6.35
C ASN A 69 -3.26 -9.28 6.87
N LEU A 70 -3.02 -9.88 8.04
CA LEU A 70 -1.67 -10.06 8.58
C LEU A 70 -0.81 -10.98 7.70
N ARG A 71 -1.38 -12.09 7.18
CA ARG A 71 -0.67 -12.97 6.22
C ARG A 71 -0.32 -12.24 4.93
N LEU A 72 -1.21 -11.37 4.46
CA LEU A 72 -0.96 -10.54 3.27
C LEU A 72 0.05 -9.41 3.52
N ALA A 73 0.44 -9.18 4.78
CA ALA A 73 1.47 -8.23 5.16
C ALA A 73 2.87 -8.86 5.32
N VAL A 74 3.00 -10.18 5.12
CA VAL A 74 4.32 -10.86 5.10
C VAL A 74 5.13 -10.38 3.89
N ASP A 75 6.42 -10.08 4.11
CA ASP A 75 7.38 -9.69 3.06
C ASP A 75 6.92 -8.52 2.15
N VAL A 76 6.13 -7.60 2.67
CA VAL A 76 5.62 -6.46 1.88
C VAL A 76 6.75 -5.60 1.34
N SER A 77 7.86 -5.42 2.09
CA SER A 77 9.02 -4.66 1.61
C SER A 77 9.59 -5.22 0.31
N GLN A 78 9.56 -6.54 0.12
CA GLN A 78 9.98 -7.17 -1.13
C GLN A 78 8.93 -7.04 -2.24
N MET A 79 7.65 -6.99 -1.86
CA MET A 79 6.53 -6.96 -2.81
C MET A 79 6.22 -5.56 -3.34
N VAL A 80 6.46 -4.49 -2.55
CA VAL A 80 6.11 -3.12 -2.97
C VAL A 80 6.89 -2.68 -4.21
N GLY A 81 8.17 -3.06 -4.31
CA GLY A 81 8.98 -2.79 -5.50
C GLY A 81 8.44 -3.49 -6.73
N ILE A 82 8.23 -4.81 -6.63
CA ILE A 82 7.76 -5.65 -7.75
C ILE A 82 6.36 -5.24 -8.21
N ARG A 83 5.46 -4.90 -7.29
CA ARG A 83 4.06 -4.66 -7.62
C ARG A 83 3.76 -3.18 -7.90
N PHE A 84 4.25 -2.29 -7.03
CA PHE A 84 3.97 -0.87 -7.14
C PHE A 84 5.10 -0.11 -7.82
N GLY A 85 6.35 -0.39 -7.46
CA GLY A 85 7.50 0.27 -8.07
C GLY A 85 7.56 0.05 -9.58
N GLU A 86 7.34 -1.19 -10.06
CA GLU A 86 7.30 -1.47 -11.50
C GLU A 86 6.14 -0.78 -12.19
N THR A 87 4.96 -0.67 -11.55
CA THR A 87 3.83 0.10 -12.10
C THR A 87 4.20 1.58 -12.19
N VAL A 88 4.79 2.16 -11.14
CA VAL A 88 5.26 3.57 -11.14
C VAL A 88 6.28 3.80 -12.27
N LYS A 89 7.26 2.91 -12.44
CA LYS A 89 8.24 2.96 -13.55
C LYS A 89 7.55 2.93 -14.92
N ALA A 90 6.57 2.05 -15.08
CA ALA A 90 5.82 1.95 -16.33
C ALA A 90 5.06 3.25 -16.64
N TYR A 91 4.50 3.93 -15.61
CA TYR A 91 3.90 5.25 -15.78
C TYR A 91 4.91 6.31 -16.19
N VAL A 92 6.07 6.38 -15.52
CA VAL A 92 7.14 7.30 -15.89
C VAL A 92 7.58 7.07 -17.33
N LYS A 93 7.79 5.80 -17.72
CA LYS A 93 8.19 5.44 -19.10
C LYS A 93 7.13 5.84 -20.14
N ARG A 94 5.84 5.64 -19.83
CA ARG A 94 4.74 5.84 -20.80
C ARG A 94 4.25 7.28 -20.85
N PHE A 95 4.23 7.97 -19.70
CA PHE A 95 3.58 9.27 -19.54
C PHE A 95 4.50 10.38 -19.06
N GLY A 96 5.81 10.09 -18.83
CA GLY A 96 6.80 11.03 -18.34
C GLY A 96 6.83 11.19 -16.82
N ASN A 97 5.76 10.87 -16.11
CA ASN A 97 5.67 10.88 -14.64
C ASN A 97 4.51 9.98 -14.17
N ALA A 98 4.44 9.74 -12.86
CA ALA A 98 3.41 8.93 -12.22
C ALA A 98 2.44 9.76 -11.34
N SER A 99 2.43 11.07 -11.45
CA SER A 99 1.64 11.99 -10.58
C SER A 99 0.13 11.75 -10.61
N LYS A 100 -0.38 11.10 -11.65
CA LYS A 100 -1.81 10.71 -11.77
C LYS A 100 -2.21 9.56 -10.85
N LEU A 101 -1.25 8.76 -10.37
CA LEU A 101 -1.52 7.66 -9.46
C LEU A 101 -2.04 8.20 -8.12
N THR A 102 -2.99 7.52 -7.53
CA THR A 102 -3.59 7.87 -6.23
C THR A 102 -3.70 6.66 -5.32
N ALA A 103 -4.24 5.54 -5.79
CA ALA A 103 -4.46 4.35 -4.98
C ALA A 103 -3.15 3.61 -4.67
N ILE A 104 -2.19 3.56 -5.59
CA ILE A 104 -0.85 3.03 -5.32
C ILE A 104 -0.10 3.89 -4.27
N PRO A 105 0.00 5.23 -4.40
CA PRO A 105 0.51 6.09 -3.34
C PRO A 105 -0.17 5.88 -1.99
N LEU A 106 -1.51 5.77 -1.96
CA LEU A 106 -2.27 5.48 -0.74
C LEU A 106 -1.87 4.12 -0.14
N GLY A 107 -1.70 3.10 -0.96
CA GLY A 107 -1.23 1.78 -0.51
C GLY A 107 0.17 1.79 0.08
N ILE A 108 1.07 2.59 -0.48
CA ILE A 108 2.43 2.76 0.07
C ILE A 108 2.37 3.52 1.40
N ALA A 109 1.60 4.61 1.48
CA ALA A 109 1.40 5.36 2.72
C ALA A 109 0.79 4.47 3.82
N GLY A 110 -0.20 3.65 3.47
CA GLY A 110 -0.84 2.69 4.37
C GLY A 110 0.10 1.60 4.87
N TRP A 111 1.01 1.10 4.03
CA TRP A 111 2.05 0.19 4.47
C TRP A 111 3.00 0.85 5.47
N LEU A 112 3.45 2.08 5.21
CA LEU A 112 4.31 2.82 6.14
C LEU A 112 3.58 3.17 7.44
N ARG A 113 2.26 3.45 7.38
CA ARG A 113 1.41 3.61 8.58
C ARG A 113 1.33 2.33 9.40
N TYR A 114 1.19 1.17 8.74
CA TYR A 114 1.21 -0.14 9.37
C TYR A 114 2.52 -0.39 10.13
N MET A 115 3.67 0.07 9.61
CA MET A 115 4.98 -0.10 10.26
C MET A 115 5.11 0.58 11.64
N LEU A 116 4.20 1.49 12.00
CA LEU A 116 4.16 2.08 13.35
C LEU A 116 3.66 1.08 14.42
N ALA A 117 3.14 -0.07 14.03
CA ALA A 117 2.69 -1.17 14.90
C ALA A 117 1.66 -0.75 15.97
N VAL A 118 0.86 0.28 15.65
CA VAL A 118 -0.23 0.79 16.51
C VAL A 118 -1.44 1.09 15.63
N ASP A 119 -2.63 0.58 16.01
CA ASP A 119 -3.87 0.87 15.32
C ASP A 119 -4.41 2.27 15.63
N ASP A 120 -5.54 2.63 15.02
CA ASP A 120 -6.15 3.95 15.24
C ASP A 120 -6.78 4.11 16.63
N ALA A 121 -7.02 3.02 17.34
CA ALA A 121 -7.49 3.02 18.73
C ALA A 121 -6.33 3.10 19.75
N GLY A 122 -5.07 3.08 19.28
CA GLY A 122 -3.89 3.10 20.12
C GLY A 122 -3.43 1.72 20.62
N ASN A 123 -4.03 0.63 20.13
CA ASN A 123 -3.60 -0.72 20.48
C ASN A 123 -2.39 -1.12 19.66
N LYS A 124 -1.42 -1.74 20.33
CA LYS A 124 -0.24 -2.30 19.65
C LYS A 124 -0.58 -3.64 19.02
N TYR A 125 0.02 -3.90 17.86
CA TYR A 125 -0.01 -5.20 17.20
C TYR A 125 1.39 -5.63 16.76
N GLU A 126 1.57 -6.93 16.56
CA GLU A 126 2.81 -7.47 16.00
C GLU A 126 2.81 -7.31 14.48
N LEU A 127 3.96 -6.88 13.94
CA LEU A 127 4.15 -6.85 12.50
C LEU A 127 4.32 -8.27 11.96
N ALA A 128 3.77 -8.53 10.78
CA ALA A 128 4.08 -9.73 10.04
C ALA A 128 5.59 -9.80 9.73
N PRO A 129 6.18 -11.00 9.60
CA PRO A 129 7.58 -11.14 9.25
C PRO A 129 7.95 -10.41 7.96
N ASP A 130 8.97 -9.55 8.05
CA ASP A 130 9.51 -8.80 6.91
C ASP A 130 10.97 -8.43 7.21
N PRO A 131 11.91 -8.62 6.28
CA PRO A 131 13.33 -8.38 6.51
C PRO A 131 13.66 -6.90 6.81
N MET A 132 12.77 -5.96 6.48
CA MET A 132 12.99 -4.54 6.72
C MET A 132 12.28 -4.02 7.99
N ASN A 133 11.61 -4.86 8.77
CA ASN A 133 10.87 -4.41 9.95
C ASN A 133 11.72 -3.58 10.91
N GLU A 134 12.90 -4.07 11.29
CA GLU A 134 13.78 -3.38 12.25
C GLU A 134 14.25 -2.03 11.70
N GLU A 135 14.71 -2.01 10.44
CA GLU A 135 15.19 -0.79 9.79
C GLU A 135 14.09 0.27 9.67
N LEU A 136 12.90 -0.16 9.20
CA LEU A 136 11.76 0.76 9.01
C LEU A 136 11.21 1.26 10.36
N GLN A 137 11.11 0.40 11.37
CA GLN A 137 10.67 0.82 12.69
C GLN A 137 11.65 1.80 13.34
N GLU A 138 12.97 1.58 13.20
CA GLU A 138 13.97 2.52 13.68
C GLU A 138 13.88 3.89 12.97
N GLN A 139 13.64 3.88 11.65
CA GLN A 139 13.45 5.09 10.84
C GLN A 139 12.19 5.88 11.26
N LEU A 140 11.14 5.19 11.68
CA LEU A 140 9.83 5.77 11.98
C LEU A 140 9.57 5.95 13.50
N LYS A 141 10.50 5.57 14.38
CA LYS A 141 10.31 5.48 15.84
C LYS A 141 9.82 6.75 16.54
N ASP A 142 10.18 7.92 15.99
CA ASP A 142 9.82 9.21 16.57
C ASP A 142 8.44 9.72 16.16
N ILE A 143 7.75 8.98 15.26
CA ILE A 143 6.42 9.34 14.77
C ILE A 143 5.37 8.86 15.76
N VAL A 144 4.50 9.78 16.18
CA VAL A 144 3.44 9.51 17.16
C VAL A 144 2.08 9.77 16.52
N ILE A 145 1.18 8.77 16.56
CA ILE A 145 -0.19 8.91 16.08
C ILE A 145 -0.94 9.95 16.90
N GLY A 146 -1.73 10.78 16.24
CA GLY A 146 -2.37 11.96 16.84
C GLY A 146 -1.47 13.19 16.96
N LYS A 147 -0.20 13.09 16.52
CA LYS A 147 0.78 14.20 16.56
C LYS A 147 1.50 14.33 15.21
N PRO A 148 0.83 14.81 14.17
CA PRO A 148 1.41 14.90 12.82
C PRO A 148 2.66 15.79 12.75
N GLU A 149 2.86 16.68 13.72
CA GLU A 149 4.08 17.49 13.86
C GLU A 149 5.34 16.67 14.17
N THR A 150 5.19 15.42 14.61
CA THR A 150 6.33 14.50 14.82
C THR A 150 6.87 13.93 13.52
N PHE A 151 6.06 13.92 12.47
CA PHE A 151 6.49 13.58 11.12
C PHE A 151 7.15 14.79 10.46
N LYS A 152 8.41 14.65 10.10
CA LYS A 152 9.22 15.69 9.42
C LYS A 152 9.61 15.23 8.03
N ASN A 153 10.64 14.39 7.93
CA ASN A 153 11.19 13.89 6.67
C ASN A 153 11.63 12.43 6.75
N GLN A 154 11.09 11.67 7.71
CA GLN A 154 11.49 10.28 7.95
C GLN A 154 11.22 9.37 6.75
N LEU A 155 10.22 9.69 5.92
CA LEU A 155 9.92 8.89 4.74
C LEU A 155 10.86 9.14 3.56
N LYS A 156 11.55 10.27 3.53
CA LYS A 156 12.37 10.64 2.37
C LYS A 156 13.44 9.60 2.01
N PRO A 157 14.25 9.07 2.94
CA PRO A 157 15.21 8.01 2.62
C PRO A 157 14.54 6.73 2.11
N ILE A 158 13.36 6.40 2.64
CA ILE A 158 12.60 5.21 2.24
C ILE A 158 12.06 5.37 0.82
N LEU A 159 11.36 6.48 0.55
CA LEU A 159 10.70 6.73 -0.74
C LEU A 159 11.68 7.02 -1.89
N SER A 160 12.89 7.47 -1.58
CA SER A 160 13.98 7.62 -2.57
C SER A 160 14.79 6.34 -2.78
N ASN A 161 14.50 5.25 -2.07
CA ASN A 161 15.27 4.02 -2.15
C ASN A 161 14.95 3.24 -3.44
N GLU A 162 15.79 3.43 -4.46
CA GLU A 162 15.66 2.76 -5.76
C GLU A 162 15.87 1.24 -5.68
N ARG A 163 16.47 0.69 -4.61
CA ARG A 163 16.53 -0.76 -4.40
C ARG A 163 15.21 -1.33 -3.92
N LEU A 164 14.48 -0.54 -3.12
CA LEU A 164 13.19 -0.93 -2.57
C LEU A 164 12.06 -0.82 -3.60
N PHE A 165 11.99 0.32 -4.32
CA PHE A 165 10.89 0.62 -5.23
C PHE A 165 11.28 0.47 -6.72
N PHE A 166 12.53 0.13 -7.03
CA PHE A 166 13.10 0.11 -8.39
C PHE A 166 13.05 1.46 -9.11
N THR A 167 12.69 2.51 -8.40
CA THR A 167 12.65 3.90 -8.84
C THR A 167 12.66 4.83 -7.63
N ASP A 168 13.09 6.07 -7.81
CA ASP A 168 12.92 7.13 -6.83
C ASP A 168 11.51 7.71 -6.96
N LEU A 169 10.68 7.55 -5.91
CA LEU A 169 9.28 7.95 -5.95
C LEU A 169 9.08 9.47 -5.99
N TYR A 170 10.05 10.27 -5.53
CA TYR A 170 10.00 11.73 -5.70
C TYR A 170 10.26 12.12 -7.14
N LYS A 171 11.29 11.55 -7.77
CA LYS A 171 11.55 11.77 -9.19
C LYS A 171 10.40 11.30 -10.08
N ALA A 172 9.71 10.25 -9.66
CA ALA A 172 8.52 9.74 -10.34
C ALA A 172 7.28 10.65 -10.17
N GLY A 173 7.29 11.61 -9.23
CA GLY A 173 6.21 12.56 -9.00
C GLY A 173 5.14 12.08 -8.03
N VAL A 174 5.41 11.06 -7.19
CA VAL A 174 4.46 10.54 -6.19
C VAL A 174 4.95 10.63 -4.75
N GLY A 175 6.24 10.93 -4.50
CA GLY A 175 6.82 10.94 -3.17
C GLY A 175 6.12 11.90 -2.20
N GLU A 176 5.94 13.17 -2.59
CA GLU A 176 5.24 14.18 -1.77
C GLU A 176 3.77 13.81 -1.52
N LYS A 177 3.12 13.20 -2.51
CA LYS A 177 1.74 12.71 -2.36
C LYS A 177 1.65 11.63 -1.29
N ILE A 178 2.59 10.68 -1.28
CA ILE A 178 2.68 9.63 -0.26
C ILE A 178 2.90 10.24 1.12
N GLU A 179 3.82 11.21 1.26
CA GLU A 179 4.04 11.91 2.53
C GLU A 179 2.80 12.63 3.05
N ASN A 180 2.07 13.30 2.17
CA ASN A 180 0.82 13.98 2.55
C ASN A 180 -0.24 12.99 3.02
N MET A 181 -0.46 11.90 2.29
CA MET A 181 -1.38 10.83 2.69
C MET A 181 -0.98 10.19 4.03
N PHE A 182 0.32 9.93 4.21
CA PHE A 182 0.84 9.40 5.47
C PHE A 182 0.60 10.39 6.63
N ARG A 183 0.82 11.68 6.41
CA ARG A 183 0.58 12.73 7.40
C ARG A 183 -0.89 12.78 7.85
N GLU A 184 -1.81 12.64 6.90
CA GLU A 184 -3.24 12.53 7.20
C GLU A 184 -3.55 11.27 8.02
N MET A 185 -2.99 10.11 7.65
CA MET A 185 -3.19 8.85 8.39
C MET A 185 -2.68 8.89 9.83
N ILE A 186 -1.61 9.64 10.12
CA ILE A 186 -1.08 9.75 11.48
C ILE A 186 -1.73 10.87 12.31
N ALA A 187 -2.56 11.71 11.70
CA ALA A 187 -3.28 12.76 12.44
C ALA A 187 -4.34 12.19 13.40
N GLY A 188 -4.75 10.95 13.19
CA GLY A 188 -5.66 10.22 14.06
C GLY A 188 -7.03 9.97 13.40
N PRO A 189 -7.91 9.21 14.08
CA PRO A 189 -9.22 8.85 13.56
C PRO A 189 -10.07 10.08 13.23
N GLY A 190 -10.58 10.15 11.99
CA GLY A 190 -11.44 11.24 11.54
C GLY A 190 -10.70 12.50 11.06
N ALA A 191 -9.40 12.42 10.85
CA ALA A 191 -8.62 13.51 10.25
C ALA A 191 -8.77 13.55 8.72
#